data_44e56ec526d92f3ec046997e7a616137
#
_entry.id   44e56ec526d92f3ec046997e7a616137
#
_cell.length_a   1.000
_cell.length_b   1.000
_cell.length_c   1.000
_cell.angle_alpha   90.00
_cell.angle_beta   90.00
_cell.angle_gamma   90.00
#
_symmetry.space_group_name_H-M   'P 1'
#
loop_
_entity.id
_entity.type
_entity.pdbx_description
1 polymer ?
#
loop_
_entity_poly.entity_id
_entity_poly.type
_entity_poly.pdbx_seq_one_letter_code
_entity_poly.pdbx_strand_id
1 'polypeptide(L)'
;MTVECLKSSMLRIERYFGKELSTDERTARAEVYAAALKEIPDDVVSAALVKALTVCRYQNQLLVDWCAEIRKIQDVGRPTANDLWNDAAVAARKIEANLYYMHIGGLITADGKLNRDDLKRRNTEIFAALPVAVQRWAGSPEDLSDIFSSRSTADLRQFVRPGFDRTVDDAPIESLKPPALPGGAAAQIGG
;
A
#
# COMPACT_ATOMS: atom_id res chain seq x y z
N MET A 1 -13.47 14.88 -6.33
CA MET A 1 -14.94 14.89 -6.49
C MET A 1 -15.38 16.13 -7.23
N THR A 2 -16.20 16.03 -8.28
CA THR A 2 -16.77 17.17 -9.01
C THR A 2 -18.00 17.75 -8.32
N VAL A 3 -18.39 18.97 -8.71
CA VAL A 3 -19.60 19.66 -8.18
C VAL A 3 -20.86 18.89 -8.54
N GLU A 4 -20.92 18.31 -9.73
CA GLU A 4 -22.05 17.48 -10.19
C GLU A 4 -22.21 16.22 -9.36
N CYS A 5 -21.10 15.53 -9.06
CA CYS A 5 -21.09 14.36 -8.19
C CYS A 5 -21.57 14.71 -6.77
N LEU A 6 -21.13 15.85 -6.23
CA LEU A 6 -21.58 16.33 -4.92
C LEU A 6 -23.07 16.61 -4.89
N LYS A 7 -23.61 17.34 -5.89
CA LYS A 7 -25.05 17.62 -6.00
C LYS A 7 -25.90 16.35 -6.09
N SER A 8 -25.48 15.41 -6.93
CA SER A 8 -26.14 14.10 -7.08
C SER A 8 -26.13 13.32 -5.76
N SER A 9 -24.99 13.33 -5.05
CA SER A 9 -24.83 12.66 -3.76
C SER A 9 -25.75 13.26 -2.69
N MET A 10 -25.83 14.60 -2.61
CA MET A 10 -26.71 15.30 -1.67
C MET A 10 -28.19 14.95 -1.89
N LEU A 11 -28.65 14.97 -3.14
CA LEU A 11 -30.02 14.55 -3.47
C LEU A 11 -30.30 13.10 -3.08
N ARG A 12 -29.34 12.19 -3.27
CA ARG A 12 -29.47 10.79 -2.87
C ARG A 12 -29.57 10.64 -1.37
N ILE A 13 -28.77 11.39 -0.60
CA ILE A 13 -28.79 11.42 0.86
C ILE A 13 -30.16 11.91 1.37
N GLU A 14 -30.66 13.03 0.84
CA GLU A 14 -31.97 13.58 1.23
C GLU A 14 -33.09 12.57 0.97
N ARG A 15 -33.09 11.93 -0.18
CA ARG A 15 -34.10 10.91 -0.53
C ARG A 15 -34.02 9.69 0.38
N TYR A 16 -32.81 9.25 0.74
CA TYR A 16 -32.64 8.07 1.60
C TYR A 16 -33.15 8.31 3.02
N PHE A 17 -32.84 9.46 3.61
CA PHE A 17 -33.27 9.80 4.97
C PHE A 17 -34.68 10.44 5.02
N GLY A 18 -35.31 10.69 3.90
CA GLY A 18 -36.65 11.30 3.82
C GLY A 18 -36.74 12.68 4.44
N LYS A 19 -35.61 13.41 4.54
CA LYS A 19 -35.52 14.72 5.16
C LYS A 19 -35.00 15.73 4.14
N GLU A 20 -35.83 16.72 3.80
CA GLU A 20 -35.38 17.90 3.06
C GLU A 20 -34.59 18.82 3.99
N LEU A 21 -33.40 19.21 3.55
CA LEU A 21 -32.58 20.18 4.26
C LEU A 21 -32.95 21.59 3.87
N SER A 22 -32.90 22.51 4.81
CA SER A 22 -32.93 23.93 4.48
C SER A 22 -31.73 24.31 3.60
N THR A 23 -31.84 25.43 2.88
CA THR A 23 -30.76 25.90 1.99
C THR A 23 -29.43 26.05 2.75
N ASP A 24 -29.48 26.61 3.96
CA ASP A 24 -28.29 26.85 4.79
C ASP A 24 -27.67 25.53 5.26
N GLU A 25 -28.50 24.60 5.74
CA GLU A 25 -28.02 23.24 6.13
C GLU A 25 -27.41 22.48 4.94
N ARG A 26 -28.05 22.58 3.77
CA ARG A 26 -27.55 21.95 2.54
C ARG A 26 -26.20 22.53 2.14
N THR A 27 -26.05 23.87 2.18
CA THR A 27 -24.78 24.54 1.86
C THR A 27 -23.68 24.14 2.82
N ALA A 28 -23.93 24.22 4.13
CA ALA A 28 -22.95 23.87 5.14
C ALA A 28 -22.49 22.39 5.02
N ARG A 29 -23.41 21.46 4.77
CA ARG A 29 -23.05 20.04 4.54
C ARG A 29 -22.28 19.84 3.25
N ALA A 30 -22.68 20.52 2.17
CA ALA A 30 -21.99 20.43 0.90
C ALA A 30 -20.53 20.91 1.02
N GLU A 31 -20.27 21.98 1.76
CA GLU A 31 -18.92 22.47 2.04
C GLU A 31 -18.07 21.43 2.78
N VAL A 32 -18.62 20.83 3.84
CA VAL A 32 -17.92 19.77 4.61
C VAL A 32 -17.62 18.56 3.74
N TYR A 33 -18.59 18.09 2.95
CA TYR A 33 -18.39 16.93 2.06
C TYR A 33 -17.41 17.25 0.93
N ALA A 34 -17.51 18.45 0.35
CA ALA A 34 -16.56 18.90 -0.66
C ALA A 34 -15.12 18.94 -0.13
N ALA A 35 -14.93 19.46 1.08
CA ALA A 35 -13.62 19.52 1.71
C ALA A 35 -13.06 18.10 2.00
N ALA A 36 -13.90 17.22 2.58
CA ALA A 36 -13.49 15.87 2.95
C ALA A 36 -13.20 14.95 1.75
N LEU A 37 -13.88 15.14 0.61
CA LEU A 37 -13.86 14.24 -0.54
C LEU A 37 -13.21 14.86 -1.78
N LYS A 38 -12.54 16.02 -1.64
CA LYS A 38 -12.02 16.84 -2.75
C LYS A 38 -11.18 16.06 -3.76
N GLU A 39 -10.29 15.18 -3.28
CA GLU A 39 -9.31 14.49 -4.11
C GLU A 39 -9.74 13.07 -4.49
N ILE A 40 -10.96 12.68 -4.13
CA ILE A 40 -11.48 11.34 -4.41
C ILE A 40 -12.15 11.33 -5.79
N PRO A 41 -11.88 10.32 -6.66
CA PRO A 41 -12.57 10.14 -7.94
C PRO A 41 -14.08 9.95 -7.77
N ASP A 42 -14.87 10.49 -8.70
CA ASP A 42 -16.33 10.52 -8.63
C ASP A 42 -16.99 9.13 -8.60
N ASP A 43 -16.43 8.18 -9.33
CA ASP A 43 -16.87 6.79 -9.35
C ASP A 43 -16.69 6.12 -7.97
N VAL A 44 -15.54 6.35 -7.32
CA VAL A 44 -15.27 5.86 -5.96
C VAL A 44 -16.20 6.50 -4.94
N VAL A 45 -16.38 7.83 -5.01
CA VAL A 45 -17.31 8.57 -4.15
C VAL A 45 -18.73 8.03 -4.28
N SER A 46 -19.21 7.83 -5.52
CA SER A 46 -20.56 7.36 -5.79
C SER A 46 -20.78 5.91 -5.33
N ALA A 47 -19.83 5.01 -5.61
CA ALA A 47 -19.90 3.62 -5.20
C ALA A 47 -19.85 3.47 -3.67
N ALA A 48 -18.99 4.23 -3.00
CA ALA A 48 -18.88 4.23 -1.54
C ALA A 48 -20.13 4.78 -0.87
N LEU A 49 -20.75 5.85 -1.43
CA LEU A 49 -22.00 6.41 -0.89
C LEU A 49 -23.10 5.36 -0.85
N VAL A 50 -23.28 4.59 -1.93
CA VAL A 50 -24.30 3.54 -1.98
C VAL A 50 -24.10 2.54 -0.84
N LYS A 51 -22.88 2.10 -0.61
CA LYS A 51 -22.54 1.17 0.49
C LYS A 51 -22.72 1.84 1.86
N ALA A 52 -22.25 3.06 2.04
CA ALA A 52 -22.40 3.79 3.28
C ALA A 52 -23.88 3.96 3.69
N LEU A 53 -24.76 4.29 2.75
CA LEU A 53 -26.20 4.40 2.99
C LEU A 53 -26.83 3.07 3.45
N THR A 54 -26.30 1.90 3.06
CA THR A 54 -26.85 0.61 3.51
C THR A 54 -26.51 0.28 4.97
N VAL A 55 -25.44 0.83 5.50
CA VAL A 55 -24.96 0.56 6.87
C VAL A 55 -25.23 1.71 7.84
N CYS A 56 -25.35 2.93 7.34
CA CYS A 56 -25.54 4.14 8.13
C CYS A 56 -26.94 4.21 8.73
N ARG A 57 -27.01 4.29 10.05
CA ARG A 57 -28.30 4.43 10.78
C ARG A 57 -28.69 5.89 11.00
N TYR A 58 -27.73 6.77 11.11
CA TYR A 58 -27.94 8.17 11.48
C TYR A 58 -27.24 9.12 10.51
N GLN A 59 -27.95 10.11 10.04
CA GLN A 59 -27.45 11.06 9.05
C GLN A 59 -26.16 11.82 9.48
N ASN A 60 -25.97 12.02 10.77
CA ASN A 60 -24.77 12.68 11.34
C ASN A 60 -23.52 11.78 11.30
N GLN A 61 -23.67 10.46 11.15
CA GLN A 61 -22.57 9.50 11.03
C GLN A 61 -22.20 9.24 9.57
N LEU A 62 -23.05 9.64 8.64
CA LEU A 62 -22.89 9.28 7.22
C LEU A 62 -21.51 9.61 6.64
N LEU A 63 -20.94 10.78 6.95
CA LEU A 63 -19.62 11.15 6.42
C LEU A 63 -18.52 10.17 6.89
N VAL A 64 -18.59 9.74 8.15
CA VAL A 64 -17.62 8.78 8.70
C VAL A 64 -17.74 7.43 8.00
N ASP A 65 -18.98 6.93 7.85
CA ASP A 65 -19.25 5.66 7.17
C ASP A 65 -18.88 5.75 5.68
N TRP A 66 -19.16 6.87 5.04
CA TRP A 66 -18.80 7.11 3.65
C TRP A 66 -17.28 7.11 3.44
N CYS A 67 -16.52 7.82 4.28
CA CYS A 67 -15.07 7.79 4.25
C CYS A 67 -14.49 6.39 4.53
N ALA A 68 -15.13 5.61 5.41
CA ALA A 68 -14.73 4.24 5.67
C ALA A 68 -14.94 3.33 4.44
N GLU A 69 -16.06 3.47 3.73
CA GLU A 69 -16.32 2.72 2.50
C GLU A 69 -15.41 3.15 1.34
N ILE A 70 -15.06 4.44 1.24
CA ILE A 70 -14.06 4.94 0.28
C ILE A 70 -12.71 4.24 0.52
N ARG A 71 -12.24 4.21 1.77
CA ARG A 71 -10.99 3.52 2.11
C ARG A 71 -11.02 2.06 1.70
N LYS A 72 -12.10 1.33 2.01
CA LYS A 72 -12.25 -0.07 1.59
C LYS A 72 -12.15 -0.25 0.06
N ILE A 73 -12.73 0.67 -0.72
CA ILE A 73 -12.65 0.61 -2.19
C ILE A 73 -11.22 0.92 -2.66
N GLN A 74 -10.57 1.91 -2.08
CA GLN A 74 -9.20 2.31 -2.42
C GLN A 74 -8.18 1.25 -2.01
N ASP A 75 -8.44 0.51 -0.91
CA ASP A 75 -7.57 -0.55 -0.40
C ASP A 75 -7.74 -1.89 -1.13
N VAL A 76 -8.68 -1.99 -2.10
CA VAL A 76 -8.80 -3.20 -2.92
C VAL A 76 -7.49 -3.43 -3.69
N GLY A 77 -6.86 -4.57 -3.40
CA GLY A 77 -5.57 -4.92 -3.99
C GLY A 77 -4.35 -4.23 -3.36
N ARG A 78 -4.53 -3.50 -2.25
CA ARG A 78 -3.42 -3.00 -1.45
C ARG A 78 -2.74 -4.17 -0.74
N PRO A 79 -1.43 -4.38 -0.91
CA PRO A 79 -0.69 -5.37 -0.13
C PRO A 79 -0.77 -5.06 1.36
N THR A 80 -0.94 -6.08 2.18
CA THR A 80 -0.93 -5.87 3.64
C THR A 80 0.48 -5.61 4.15
N ALA A 81 0.61 -4.88 5.26
CA ALA A 81 1.90 -4.69 5.91
C ALA A 81 2.56 -6.03 6.28
N ASN A 82 1.74 -7.07 6.54
CA ASN A 82 2.26 -8.41 6.83
C ASN A 82 2.86 -9.09 5.61
N ASP A 83 2.21 -9.00 4.44
CA ASP A 83 2.74 -9.55 3.20
C ASP A 83 4.07 -8.88 2.84
N LEU A 84 4.10 -7.54 2.86
CA LEU A 84 5.31 -6.76 2.58
C LEU A 84 6.45 -7.03 3.57
N TRP A 85 6.14 -7.26 4.84
CA TRP A 85 7.11 -7.66 5.84
C TRP A 85 7.71 -9.04 5.54
N ASN A 86 6.88 -9.99 5.16
CA ASN A 86 7.34 -11.32 4.81
C ASN A 86 8.22 -11.29 3.56
N ASP A 87 7.85 -10.50 2.54
CA ASP A 87 8.66 -10.31 1.34
C ASP A 87 10.01 -9.67 1.66
N ALA A 88 10.02 -8.64 2.51
CA ALA A 88 11.24 -8.00 2.99
C ALA A 88 12.14 -8.99 3.77
N ALA A 89 11.56 -9.82 4.63
CA ALA A 89 12.31 -10.84 5.39
C ALA A 89 12.90 -11.91 4.48
N VAL A 90 12.18 -12.33 3.44
CA VAL A 90 12.69 -13.29 2.43
C VAL A 90 13.83 -12.68 1.63
N ALA A 91 13.69 -11.43 1.21
CA ALA A 91 14.74 -10.69 0.49
C ALA A 91 15.99 -10.53 1.37
N ALA A 92 15.82 -10.12 2.64
CA ALA A 92 16.91 -9.98 3.60
C ALA A 92 17.75 -11.25 3.74
N ARG A 93 17.10 -12.42 3.90
CA ARG A 93 17.79 -13.72 3.99
C ARG A 93 18.59 -14.07 2.73
N LYS A 94 18.04 -13.77 1.55
CA LYS A 94 18.75 -13.98 0.28
C LYS A 94 19.99 -13.08 0.17
N ILE A 95 19.85 -11.81 0.58
CA ILE A 95 20.95 -10.85 0.60
C ILE A 95 22.01 -11.29 1.61
N GLU A 96 21.62 -11.68 2.83
CA GLU A 96 22.51 -12.20 3.87
C GLU A 96 23.34 -13.38 3.36
N ALA A 97 22.71 -14.36 2.72
CA ALA A 97 23.41 -15.49 2.12
C ALA A 97 24.43 -15.05 1.06
N ASN A 98 24.08 -14.09 0.19
CA ASN A 98 25.01 -13.55 -0.80
C ASN A 98 26.17 -12.81 -0.15
N LEU A 99 25.91 -12.00 0.91
CA LEU A 99 26.96 -11.30 1.67
C LEU A 99 27.93 -12.29 2.31
N TYR A 100 27.44 -13.39 2.87
CA TYR A 100 28.29 -14.46 3.38
C TYR A 100 29.19 -15.06 2.28
N TYR A 101 28.63 -15.38 1.11
CA TYR A 101 29.42 -15.90 -0.01
C TYR A 101 30.41 -14.86 -0.58
N MET A 102 30.07 -13.59 -0.55
CA MET A 102 31.01 -12.51 -0.92
C MET A 102 32.22 -12.49 0.03
N HIS A 103 32.01 -12.78 1.31
CA HIS A 103 33.08 -12.81 2.31
C HIS A 103 34.03 -14.01 2.12
N ILE A 104 33.51 -15.18 1.74
CA ILE A 104 34.33 -16.39 1.52
C ILE A 104 34.85 -16.56 0.10
N GLY A 105 34.74 -15.54 -0.75
CA GLY A 105 35.36 -15.50 -2.09
C GLY A 105 34.48 -15.98 -3.26
N GLY A 106 33.18 -16.07 -3.07
CA GLY A 106 32.18 -16.37 -4.10
C GLY A 106 31.35 -17.60 -3.85
N LEU A 107 30.36 -17.83 -4.73
CA LEU A 107 29.45 -18.96 -4.72
C LEU A 107 29.64 -19.83 -5.95
N ILE A 108 29.80 -21.13 -5.78
CA ILE A 108 29.82 -22.08 -6.89
C ILE A 108 28.38 -22.56 -7.13
N THR A 109 27.90 -22.38 -8.35
CA THR A 109 26.59 -22.82 -8.81
C THR A 109 26.75 -23.82 -9.96
N ALA A 110 25.64 -24.43 -10.39
CA ALA A 110 25.63 -25.31 -11.56
C ALA A 110 26.07 -24.58 -12.83
N ASP A 111 25.78 -23.27 -12.92
CA ASP A 111 26.10 -22.42 -14.09
C ASP A 111 27.49 -21.79 -14.02
N GLY A 112 28.26 -22.06 -12.96
CA GLY A 112 29.61 -21.55 -12.77
C GLY A 112 29.83 -20.86 -11.43
N LYS A 113 31.01 -20.20 -11.30
CA LYS A 113 31.38 -19.45 -10.10
C LYS A 113 30.86 -18.01 -10.17
N LEU A 114 30.05 -17.62 -9.21
CA LEU A 114 29.67 -16.22 -9.00
C LEU A 114 30.74 -15.53 -8.16
N ASN A 115 31.31 -14.48 -8.68
CA ASN A 115 32.27 -13.64 -7.97
C ASN A 115 31.57 -12.59 -7.11
N ARG A 116 32.34 -11.75 -6.41
CA ARG A 116 31.85 -10.70 -5.52
C ARG A 116 30.94 -9.71 -6.23
N ASP A 117 31.29 -9.29 -7.44
CA ASP A 117 30.52 -8.30 -8.21
C ASP A 117 29.19 -8.87 -8.70
N ASP A 118 29.16 -10.14 -9.10
CA ASP A 118 27.93 -10.85 -9.46
C ASP A 118 26.98 -10.92 -8.28
N LEU A 119 27.49 -11.25 -7.09
CA LEU A 119 26.68 -11.32 -5.86
C LEU A 119 26.18 -9.94 -5.43
N LYS A 120 27.00 -8.90 -5.57
CA LYS A 120 26.59 -7.51 -5.31
C LYS A 120 25.46 -7.08 -6.27
N ARG A 121 25.60 -7.36 -7.56
CA ARG A 121 24.55 -7.11 -8.54
C ARG A 121 23.26 -7.83 -8.19
N ARG A 122 23.31 -9.12 -7.82
CA ARG A 122 22.15 -9.88 -7.36
C ARG A 122 21.48 -9.25 -6.13
N ASN A 123 22.24 -8.77 -5.16
CA ASN A 123 21.68 -8.09 -3.99
C ASN A 123 20.92 -6.83 -4.41
N THR A 124 21.48 -6.04 -5.34
CA THR A 124 20.80 -4.86 -5.89
C THR A 124 19.51 -5.25 -6.62
N GLU A 125 19.51 -6.32 -7.42
CA GLU A 125 18.33 -6.82 -8.13
C GLU A 125 17.24 -7.33 -7.16
N ILE A 126 17.62 -8.10 -6.13
CA ILE A 126 16.69 -8.57 -5.08
C ILE A 126 16.04 -7.38 -4.38
N PHE A 127 16.83 -6.38 -4.01
CA PHE A 127 16.34 -5.19 -3.33
C PHE A 127 15.47 -4.33 -4.23
N ALA A 128 15.86 -4.12 -5.48
CA ALA A 128 15.11 -3.36 -6.47
C ALA A 128 13.77 -4.00 -6.85
N ALA A 129 13.62 -5.32 -6.67
CA ALA A 129 12.34 -6.01 -6.88
C ALA A 129 11.31 -5.77 -5.75
N LEU A 130 11.74 -5.25 -4.61
CA LEU A 130 10.83 -4.89 -3.52
C LEU A 130 10.04 -3.61 -3.86
N PRO A 131 8.83 -3.44 -3.30
CA PRO A 131 8.09 -2.19 -3.39
C PRO A 131 8.90 -0.97 -2.94
N VAL A 132 8.71 0.15 -3.61
CA VAL A 132 9.47 1.39 -3.36
C VAL A 132 9.35 1.86 -1.90
N ALA A 133 8.19 1.66 -1.27
CA ALA A 133 8.00 1.99 0.14
C ALA A 133 8.90 1.16 1.04
N VAL A 134 9.08 -0.14 0.75
CA VAL A 134 9.98 -1.05 1.48
C VAL A 134 11.44 -0.66 1.26
N GLN A 135 11.81 -0.34 0.01
CA GLN A 135 13.17 0.12 -0.31
C GLN A 135 13.53 1.40 0.45
N ARG A 136 12.61 2.39 0.48
CA ARG A 136 12.82 3.64 1.23
C ARG A 136 12.93 3.43 2.73
N TRP A 137 12.14 2.51 3.27
CA TRP A 137 12.20 2.18 4.69
C TRP A 137 13.52 1.51 5.08
N ALA A 138 14.01 0.59 4.27
CA ALA A 138 15.22 -0.17 4.54
C ALA A 138 16.50 0.62 4.22
N GLY A 139 16.49 1.48 3.17
CA GLY A 139 17.63 2.27 2.72
C GLY A 139 18.48 1.57 1.68
N SER A 140 19.12 0.46 2.01
CA SER A 140 20.00 -0.30 1.12
C SER A 140 19.80 -1.82 1.27
N PRO A 141 20.32 -2.65 0.33
CA PRO A 141 20.33 -4.09 0.49
C PRO A 141 21.02 -4.56 1.78
N GLU A 142 22.14 -3.96 2.11
CA GLU A 142 22.93 -4.25 3.29
C GLU A 142 22.17 -3.89 4.57
N ASP A 143 21.56 -2.71 4.63
CA ASP A 143 20.73 -2.28 5.76
C ASP A 143 19.53 -3.19 5.96
N LEU A 144 18.86 -3.62 4.86
CA LEU A 144 17.77 -4.58 4.93
C LEU A 144 18.23 -5.90 5.57
N SER A 145 19.38 -6.42 5.13
CA SER A 145 19.97 -7.62 5.74
C SER A 145 20.25 -7.44 7.22
N ASP A 146 20.90 -6.34 7.60
CA ASP A 146 21.26 -6.03 8.97
C ASP A 146 20.04 -5.87 9.89
N ILE A 147 18.97 -5.26 9.40
CA ILE A 147 17.72 -5.13 10.15
C ILE A 147 17.22 -6.49 10.61
N PHE A 148 17.23 -7.50 9.72
CA PHE A 148 16.66 -8.81 10.00
C PHE A 148 17.64 -9.79 10.63
N SER A 149 18.95 -9.68 10.41
CA SER A 149 19.97 -10.62 10.92
C SER A 149 20.53 -10.23 12.27
N SER A 150 20.64 -8.94 12.57
CA SER A 150 21.26 -8.44 13.80
C SER A 150 20.33 -8.42 15.02
N ARG A 151 19.04 -8.71 14.86
CA ARG A 151 18.03 -8.57 15.92
C ARG A 151 17.27 -9.87 16.17
N SER A 152 16.87 -10.07 17.42
CA SER A 152 15.97 -11.15 17.77
C SER A 152 14.56 -10.93 17.17
N THR A 153 13.80 -12.01 17.01
CA THR A 153 12.39 -11.91 16.57
C THR A 153 11.54 -11.04 17.50
N ALA A 154 11.85 -11.02 18.80
CA ALA A 154 11.17 -10.17 19.77
C ALA A 154 11.49 -8.69 19.53
N ASP A 155 12.77 -8.34 19.33
CA ASP A 155 13.20 -6.97 19.05
C ASP A 155 12.62 -6.46 17.72
N LEU A 156 12.60 -7.31 16.69
CA LEU A 156 11.97 -6.99 15.41
C LEU A 156 10.51 -6.63 15.58
N ARG A 157 9.75 -7.41 16.37
CA ARG A 157 8.33 -7.15 16.62
C ARG A 157 8.10 -5.89 17.45
N GLN A 158 8.93 -5.66 18.45
CA GLN A 158 8.74 -4.58 19.42
C GLN A 158 9.23 -3.23 18.90
N PHE A 159 10.38 -3.17 18.24
CA PHE A 159 11.07 -1.92 17.92
C PHE A 159 11.09 -1.57 16.44
N VAL A 160 11.08 -2.57 15.56
CA VAL A 160 11.23 -2.37 14.11
C VAL A 160 9.87 -2.38 13.40
N ARG A 161 9.06 -3.39 13.70
CA ARG A 161 7.76 -3.61 13.05
C ARG A 161 6.81 -2.40 13.12
N PRO A 162 6.66 -1.68 14.25
CA PRO A 162 5.75 -0.53 14.30
C PRO A 162 6.16 0.63 13.39
N GLY A 163 7.47 0.79 13.13
CA GLY A 163 7.98 1.76 12.17
C GLY A 163 7.68 1.35 10.72
N PHE A 164 7.86 0.08 10.41
CA PHE A 164 7.51 -0.49 9.12
C PHE A 164 6.03 -0.36 8.81
N ASP A 165 5.16 -0.77 9.74
CA ASP A 165 3.71 -0.73 9.57
C ASP A 165 3.23 0.71 9.28
N ARG A 166 3.74 1.71 10.01
CA ARG A 166 3.45 3.12 9.74
C ARG A 166 3.91 3.54 8.34
N THR A 167 5.10 3.13 7.93
CA THR A 167 5.60 3.44 6.57
C THR A 167 4.69 2.86 5.49
N VAL A 168 4.17 1.64 5.68
CA VAL A 168 3.24 1.00 4.76
C VAL A 168 1.87 1.69 4.78
N ASP A 169 1.35 2.02 5.96
CA ASP A 169 0.04 2.65 6.12
C ASP A 169 -0.01 4.05 5.48
N ASP A 170 1.08 4.82 5.60
CA ASP A 170 1.21 6.17 5.05
C ASP A 170 1.59 6.18 3.55
N ALA A 171 1.99 5.06 2.99
CA ALA A 171 2.49 4.97 1.63
C ALA A 171 1.35 4.95 0.59
N PRO A 172 1.49 5.65 -0.55
CA PRO A 172 0.56 5.54 -1.66
C PRO A 172 0.62 4.12 -2.25
N ILE A 173 -0.56 3.62 -2.71
CA ILE A 173 -0.72 2.23 -3.18
C ILE A 173 0.25 1.85 -4.31
N GLU A 174 0.60 2.80 -5.17
CA GLU A 174 1.55 2.59 -6.26
C GLU A 174 2.95 2.25 -5.76
N SER A 175 3.34 2.81 -4.61
CA SER A 175 4.65 2.54 -4.00
C SER A 175 4.71 1.23 -3.20
N LEU A 176 3.55 0.62 -2.96
CA LEU A 176 3.42 -0.69 -2.30
C LEU A 176 3.44 -1.86 -3.29
N LYS A 177 3.33 -1.59 -4.59
CA LYS A 177 3.43 -2.61 -5.62
C LYS A 177 4.91 -2.83 -6.01
N PRO A 178 5.30 -4.06 -6.32
CA PRO A 178 6.62 -4.30 -6.91
C PRO A 178 6.79 -3.45 -8.18
N PRO A 179 7.96 -2.86 -8.41
CA PRO A 179 8.22 -2.14 -9.64
C PRO A 179 8.09 -3.10 -10.83
N ALA A 180 7.53 -2.62 -11.94
CA ALA A 180 7.51 -3.38 -13.19
C ALA A 180 8.97 -3.63 -13.62
N LEU A 181 9.38 -4.89 -13.67
CA LEU A 181 10.73 -5.25 -14.13
C LEU A 181 10.86 -4.81 -15.61
N PRO A 182 11.88 -4.04 -15.97
CA PRO A 182 12.14 -3.73 -17.35
C PRO A 182 12.46 -5.03 -18.10
N GLY A 183 11.55 -5.49 -18.97
CA GLY A 183 11.78 -6.58 -19.91
C GLY A 183 11.09 -7.92 -19.64
N GLY A 184 10.08 -7.98 -18.78
CA GLY A 184 9.22 -9.16 -18.66
C GLY A 184 8.21 -9.23 -19.82
N ALA A 185 8.62 -9.75 -21.00
CA ALA A 185 7.66 -10.26 -21.97
C ALA A 185 6.81 -11.32 -21.23
N ALA A 186 5.50 -11.09 -21.17
CA ALA A 186 4.54 -12.06 -20.69
C ALA A 186 4.79 -13.39 -21.40
N ALA A 187 5.35 -14.37 -20.70
CA ALA A 187 5.29 -15.75 -21.14
C ALA A 187 3.81 -16.13 -21.12
N GLN A 188 3.15 -16.02 -22.26
CA GLN A 188 1.90 -16.69 -22.54
C GLN A 188 2.16 -18.19 -22.39
N ILE A 189 1.78 -18.75 -21.26
CA ILE A 189 1.62 -20.20 -21.13
C ILE A 189 0.28 -20.48 -21.80
N GLY A 190 0.35 -20.71 -23.12
CA GLY A 190 -0.69 -21.29 -23.91
C GLY A 190 -0.51 -22.81 -23.96
N GLY A 191 -1.58 -23.53 -23.85
CA GLY A 191 -1.70 -24.95 -24.16
C GLY A 191 -2.08 -25.80 -23.00
#